data_313872bc4e498b6f398127b4a451f3d4
#
_entry.id   313872bc4e498b6f398127b4a451f3d4
#
_cell.length_a   1.000
_cell.length_b   1.000
_cell.length_c   1.000
_cell.angle_alpha   90.00
_cell.angle_beta   90.00
_cell.angle_gamma   90.00
#
_symmetry.space_group_name_H-M   'P 1'
#
loop_
_entity.id
_entity.type
_entity.pdbx_description
1 polymer ?
#
loop_
_entity_poly.entity_id
_entity_poly.type
_entity_poly.pdbx_seq_one_letter_code
_entity_poly.pdbx_strand_id
1 'polypeptide(L)'
;MPTAKSSPKSAPKPSPQPTGPLKGVRVLSISLNLPGPAALQRLHQLGARCQKIEPPSGDPMRHFLPQAYADLHQGVRVSSADLKTAAGQATLHKALTQTDVLLTSFRPSALRKLGLGWTALHKRYPHLCQIAIVGAPGEAAEIAGHDLTYMAEAGLTQNLEMPPTLFADMGGALAASEAAMAAIIQRTRTGKGNHREVALSTAALFLGLPKSWGLTSPQGVVGGAHAGYRIYACQDGRVAVAALEPHFAQRLADVAAIKAPKEGALDWRAPIMRKRLTRFFAGHTRASLDAIAASNDLPLHTLAN
;
A
#
# COMPACT_ATOMS: atom_id res chain seq x y z
N MET A 1 32.17 56.53 5.45
CA MET A 1 31.73 55.14 5.64
C MET A 1 30.95 54.72 4.42
N PRO A 2 31.39 53.71 3.64
CA PRO A 2 30.66 53.29 2.46
C PRO A 2 29.56 52.27 2.83
N THR A 3 28.36 52.51 2.35
CA THR A 3 27.16 51.67 2.51
C THR A 3 27.30 50.39 1.69
N ALA A 4 27.22 49.23 2.37
CA ALA A 4 27.22 47.91 1.76
C ALA A 4 25.95 47.68 0.93
N LYS A 5 26.09 47.50 -0.37
CA LYS A 5 25.01 47.05 -1.27
C LYS A 5 24.75 45.59 -1.01
N SER A 6 23.54 45.26 -0.52
CA SER A 6 23.05 43.89 -0.41
C SER A 6 22.81 43.27 -1.82
N SER A 7 23.52 42.19 -2.15
CA SER A 7 23.30 41.43 -3.36
C SER A 7 21.93 40.77 -3.33
N PRO A 8 21.18 40.69 -4.45
CA PRO A 8 19.89 40.04 -4.50
C PRO A 8 20.06 38.53 -4.30
N LYS A 9 19.30 37.93 -3.35
CA LYS A 9 19.21 36.49 -3.16
C LYS A 9 18.72 35.83 -4.48
N SER A 10 19.55 34.97 -5.02
CA SER A 10 19.19 34.16 -6.21
C SER A 10 17.91 33.36 -5.93
N ALA A 11 16.98 33.40 -6.90
CA ALA A 11 15.77 32.60 -6.86
C ALA A 11 16.13 31.10 -6.76
N PRO A 12 15.41 30.30 -5.94
CA PRO A 12 15.70 28.87 -5.80
C PRO A 12 15.59 28.19 -7.16
N LYS A 13 16.60 27.39 -7.51
CA LYS A 13 16.62 26.60 -8.73
C LYS A 13 15.36 25.70 -8.75
N PRO A 14 14.65 25.59 -9.89
CA PRO A 14 13.49 24.70 -9.99
C PRO A 14 13.94 23.27 -9.70
N SER A 15 13.20 22.59 -8.84
CA SER A 15 13.40 21.17 -8.55
C SER A 15 13.42 20.37 -9.87
N PRO A 16 14.28 19.35 -10.00
CA PRO A 16 14.29 18.51 -11.20
C PRO A 16 12.87 18.00 -11.48
N GLN A 17 12.44 18.10 -12.75
CA GLN A 17 11.13 17.61 -13.17
C GLN A 17 11.09 16.10 -12.96
N PRO A 18 10.01 15.54 -12.37
CA PRO A 18 9.87 14.10 -12.22
C PRO A 18 9.99 13.42 -13.60
N THR A 19 10.74 12.33 -13.65
CA THR A 19 10.89 11.47 -14.83
C THR A 19 10.07 10.20 -14.61
N GLY A 20 9.44 9.67 -15.67
CA GLY A 20 8.65 8.45 -15.56
C GLY A 20 7.42 8.43 -16.45
N PRO A 21 6.63 7.34 -16.40
CA PRO A 21 5.47 7.14 -17.30
C PRO A 21 4.36 8.18 -17.12
N LEU A 22 4.28 8.85 -15.96
CA LEU A 22 3.31 9.90 -15.68
C LEU A 22 3.89 11.32 -15.84
N LYS A 23 5.03 11.47 -16.54
CA LYS A 23 5.57 12.79 -16.85
C LYS A 23 4.53 13.66 -17.57
N GLY A 24 4.30 14.87 -17.05
CA GLY A 24 3.29 15.79 -17.58
C GLY A 24 1.92 15.69 -16.93
N VAL A 25 1.61 14.60 -16.22
CA VAL A 25 0.36 14.46 -15.46
C VAL A 25 0.44 15.30 -14.18
N ARG A 26 -0.64 16.01 -13.87
CA ARG A 26 -0.78 16.85 -12.68
C ARG A 26 -1.86 16.28 -11.77
N VAL A 27 -1.45 15.92 -10.56
CA VAL A 27 -2.32 15.31 -9.54
C VAL A 27 -2.49 16.28 -8.38
N LEU A 28 -3.74 16.58 -8.04
CA LEU A 28 -4.12 17.32 -6.85
C LEU A 28 -4.76 16.37 -5.86
N SER A 29 -4.32 16.40 -4.61
CA SER A 29 -4.93 15.66 -3.51
C SER A 29 -5.51 16.61 -2.46
N ILE A 30 -6.70 16.30 -1.97
CA ILE A 30 -7.26 16.86 -0.75
C ILE A 30 -7.46 15.77 0.31
N SER A 31 -6.87 14.59 0.08
CA SER A 31 -6.95 13.44 0.99
C SER A 31 -6.07 13.63 2.22
N LEU A 32 -6.48 13.04 3.33
CA LEU A 32 -5.79 13.07 4.61
C LEU A 32 -5.45 11.65 5.09
N ASN A 33 -4.65 11.57 6.12
CA ASN A 33 -4.18 10.34 6.77
C ASN A 33 -3.30 9.49 5.83
N LEU A 34 -3.57 8.17 5.69
CA LEU A 34 -2.65 7.25 5.04
C LEU A 34 -2.99 6.93 3.58
N PRO A 35 -4.19 6.43 3.20
CA PRO A 35 -4.38 5.85 1.86
C PRO A 35 -4.23 6.87 0.73
N GLY A 36 -4.75 8.09 0.92
CA GLY A 36 -4.64 9.14 -0.09
C GLY A 36 -3.23 9.66 -0.31
N PRO A 37 -2.52 10.09 0.75
CA PRO A 37 -1.11 10.47 0.65
C PRO A 37 -0.19 9.37 0.11
N ALA A 38 -0.40 8.10 0.47
CA ALA A 38 0.36 6.98 -0.07
C ALA A 38 0.11 6.79 -1.58
N ALA A 39 -1.15 6.90 -2.03
CA ALA A 39 -1.47 6.89 -3.46
C ALA A 39 -0.83 8.07 -4.20
N LEU A 40 -0.86 9.28 -3.61
CA LEU A 40 -0.26 10.48 -4.18
C LEU A 40 1.25 10.32 -4.34
N GLN A 41 1.95 9.79 -3.31
CA GLN A 41 3.39 9.53 -3.36
C GLN A 41 3.75 8.50 -4.44
N ARG A 42 2.96 7.44 -4.60
CA ARG A 42 3.16 6.47 -5.68
C ARG A 42 3.05 7.11 -7.07
N LEU A 43 2.05 7.96 -7.29
CA LEU A 43 1.90 8.69 -8.55
C LEU A 43 3.06 9.66 -8.78
N HIS A 44 3.57 10.29 -7.72
CA HIS A 44 4.77 11.13 -7.79
C HIS A 44 6.02 10.32 -8.20
N GLN A 45 6.23 9.15 -7.60
CA GLN A 45 7.34 8.24 -7.95
C GLN A 45 7.26 7.77 -9.41
N LEU A 46 6.07 7.70 -9.99
CA LEU A 46 5.84 7.38 -11.40
C LEU A 46 6.01 8.61 -12.32
N GLY A 47 6.39 9.77 -11.80
CA GLY A 47 6.70 10.97 -12.56
C GLY A 47 5.60 12.00 -12.66
N ALA A 48 4.48 11.83 -11.95
CA ALA A 48 3.45 12.86 -11.89
C ALA A 48 3.90 14.08 -11.08
N ARG A 49 3.43 15.27 -11.45
CA ARG A 49 3.55 16.48 -10.63
C ARG A 49 2.43 16.48 -9.61
N CYS A 50 2.77 16.28 -8.34
CA CYS A 50 1.83 16.15 -7.25
C CYS A 50 1.75 17.39 -6.37
N GLN A 51 0.53 17.76 -6.02
CA GLN A 51 0.20 18.84 -5.08
C GLN A 51 -0.86 18.34 -4.09
N LYS A 52 -0.79 18.81 -2.85
CA LYS A 52 -1.80 18.55 -1.82
C LYS A 52 -2.29 19.87 -1.22
N ILE A 53 -3.60 19.96 -0.99
CA ILE A 53 -4.22 21.03 -0.21
C ILE A 53 -4.77 20.42 1.07
N GLU A 54 -4.29 20.91 2.20
CA GLU A 54 -4.71 20.52 3.55
C GLU A 54 -5.62 21.56 4.18
N PRO A 55 -6.49 21.18 5.13
CA PRO A 55 -7.20 22.16 5.96
C PRO A 55 -6.22 22.97 6.80
N PRO A 56 -6.63 24.11 7.40
CA PRO A 56 -5.76 24.91 8.29
C PRO A 56 -5.20 24.13 9.47
N SER A 57 -5.90 23.10 9.95
CA SER A 57 -5.43 22.20 11.00
C SER A 57 -4.32 21.23 10.53
N GLY A 58 -4.05 21.18 9.22
CA GLY A 58 -3.11 20.22 8.64
C GLY A 58 -3.65 18.80 8.51
N ASP A 59 -2.79 17.91 8.06
CA ASP A 59 -3.06 16.46 8.08
C ASP A 59 -2.79 15.91 9.48
N PRO A 60 -3.72 15.14 10.09
CA PRO A 60 -3.51 14.54 11.41
C PRO A 60 -2.23 13.73 11.52
N MET A 61 -1.81 13.03 10.45
CA MET A 61 -0.57 12.24 10.43
C MET A 61 0.67 13.07 10.73
N ARG A 62 0.69 14.36 10.39
CA ARG A 62 1.78 15.27 10.73
C ARG A 62 2.06 15.34 12.23
N HIS A 63 1.02 15.18 13.06
CA HIS A 63 1.11 15.29 14.51
C HIS A 63 1.48 13.96 15.19
N PHE A 64 0.93 12.84 14.74
CA PHE A 64 1.16 11.56 15.41
C PHE A 64 2.28 10.70 14.78
N LEU A 65 2.63 10.93 13.50
CA LEU A 65 3.74 10.26 12.82
C LEU A 65 4.48 11.22 11.87
N PRO A 66 5.21 12.23 12.38
CA PRO A 66 5.85 13.28 11.57
C PRO A 66 6.79 12.74 10.49
N GLN A 67 7.54 11.67 10.80
CA GLN A 67 8.48 11.08 9.84
C GLN A 67 7.72 10.41 8.67
N ALA A 68 6.71 9.60 8.94
CA ALA A 68 5.89 8.99 7.89
C ALA A 68 5.18 10.04 7.04
N TYR A 69 4.71 11.13 7.66
CA TYR A 69 4.16 12.26 6.93
C TYR A 69 5.20 12.87 5.98
N ALA A 70 6.44 13.11 6.44
CA ALA A 70 7.51 13.66 5.61
C ALA A 70 7.85 12.73 4.43
N ASP A 71 7.96 11.43 4.68
CA ASP A 71 8.25 10.42 3.66
C ASP A 71 7.17 10.36 2.59
N LEU A 72 5.87 10.40 2.98
CA LEU A 72 4.74 10.39 2.06
C LEU A 72 4.58 11.68 1.25
N HIS A 73 5.22 12.78 1.69
CA HIS A 73 5.12 14.07 1.01
C HIS A 73 6.45 14.52 0.38
N GLN A 74 7.44 13.64 0.32
CA GLN A 74 8.71 13.95 -0.34
C GLN A 74 8.48 14.29 -1.82
N GLY A 75 8.87 15.49 -2.24
CA GLY A 75 8.66 15.99 -3.60
C GLY A 75 7.23 16.46 -3.92
N VAL A 76 6.29 16.33 -2.99
CA VAL A 76 4.91 16.81 -3.10
C VAL A 76 4.80 18.24 -2.58
N ARG A 77 4.19 19.13 -3.38
CA ARG A 77 3.91 20.51 -2.92
C ARG A 77 2.67 20.50 -2.01
N VAL A 78 2.87 20.82 -0.74
CA VAL A 78 1.76 20.95 0.24
C VAL A 78 1.42 22.43 0.44
N SER A 79 0.13 22.74 0.48
CA SER A 79 -0.42 24.07 0.79
C SER A 79 -1.64 23.92 1.69
N SER A 80 -2.06 25.01 2.34
CA SER A 80 -3.24 24.99 3.23
C SER A 80 -4.34 25.90 2.67
N ALA A 81 -5.60 25.42 2.76
CA ALA A 81 -6.79 26.22 2.46
C ALA A 81 -8.00 25.67 3.22
N ASP A 82 -8.80 26.56 3.81
CA ASP A 82 -10.10 26.20 4.39
C ASP A 82 -11.15 26.11 3.29
N LEU A 83 -11.47 24.88 2.86
CA LEU A 83 -12.44 24.64 1.79
C LEU A 83 -13.90 24.98 2.17
N LYS A 84 -14.16 25.39 3.41
CA LYS A 84 -15.46 25.89 3.85
C LYS A 84 -15.63 27.39 3.59
N THR A 85 -14.55 28.10 3.25
CA THR A 85 -14.55 29.53 2.97
C THR A 85 -14.52 29.81 1.46
N ALA A 86 -15.02 30.97 1.04
CA ALA A 86 -14.96 31.41 -0.36
C ALA A 86 -13.50 31.51 -0.87
N ALA A 87 -12.58 32.00 -0.04
CA ALA A 87 -11.16 32.11 -0.37
C ALA A 87 -10.50 30.75 -0.58
N GLY A 88 -10.79 29.78 0.31
CA GLY A 88 -10.31 28.40 0.18
C GLY A 88 -10.87 27.72 -1.07
N GLN A 89 -12.15 27.89 -1.35
CA GLN A 89 -12.77 27.40 -2.60
C GLN A 89 -12.12 28.04 -3.84
N ALA A 90 -11.86 29.33 -3.85
CA ALA A 90 -11.18 30.00 -4.95
C ALA A 90 -9.76 29.42 -5.17
N THR A 91 -9.03 29.16 -4.09
CA THR A 91 -7.70 28.51 -4.12
C THR A 91 -7.77 27.12 -4.73
N LEU A 92 -8.71 26.27 -4.28
CA LEU A 92 -8.92 24.93 -4.82
C LEU A 92 -9.31 24.98 -6.31
N HIS A 93 -10.27 25.79 -6.66
CA HIS A 93 -10.75 25.90 -8.04
C HIS A 93 -9.66 26.42 -8.99
N LYS A 94 -8.81 27.34 -8.55
CA LYS A 94 -7.61 27.76 -9.30
C LYS A 94 -6.66 26.58 -9.55
N ALA A 95 -6.44 25.71 -8.57
CA ALA A 95 -5.61 24.53 -8.75
C ALA A 95 -6.27 23.52 -9.71
N LEU A 96 -7.59 23.31 -9.60
CA LEU A 96 -8.35 22.36 -10.43
C LEU A 96 -8.31 22.69 -11.93
N THR A 97 -8.18 23.95 -12.32
CA THR A 97 -8.06 24.34 -13.75
C THR A 97 -6.84 23.73 -14.43
N GLN A 98 -5.83 23.36 -13.66
CA GLN A 98 -4.59 22.78 -14.16
C GLN A 98 -4.37 21.33 -13.70
N THR A 99 -5.40 20.69 -13.15
CA THR A 99 -5.33 19.36 -12.58
C THR A 99 -5.88 18.32 -13.56
N ASP A 100 -5.17 17.21 -13.71
CA ASP A 100 -5.59 16.09 -14.53
C ASP A 100 -6.34 15.04 -13.69
N VAL A 101 -5.88 14.83 -12.44
CA VAL A 101 -6.48 13.88 -11.48
C VAL A 101 -6.66 14.55 -10.13
N LEU A 102 -7.85 14.47 -9.57
CA LEU A 102 -8.16 14.85 -8.19
C LEU A 102 -8.32 13.60 -7.32
N LEU A 103 -7.51 13.49 -6.27
CA LEU A 103 -7.66 12.48 -5.22
C LEU A 103 -8.43 13.04 -4.03
N THR A 104 -9.45 12.33 -3.58
CA THR A 104 -10.25 12.67 -2.40
C THR A 104 -10.38 11.48 -1.45
N SER A 105 -10.53 11.73 -0.14
CA SER A 105 -10.80 10.71 0.89
C SER A 105 -11.92 11.15 1.85
N PHE A 106 -12.89 11.87 1.34
CA PHE A 106 -14.05 12.33 2.12
C PHE A 106 -15.27 11.45 1.83
N ARG A 107 -16.18 11.37 2.79
CA ARG A 107 -17.50 10.79 2.55
C ARG A 107 -18.20 11.54 1.40
N PRO A 108 -18.98 10.85 0.55
CA PRO A 108 -19.65 11.47 -0.58
C PRO A 108 -20.53 12.67 -0.18
N SER A 109 -21.23 12.58 0.97
CA SER A 109 -22.05 13.69 1.50
C SER A 109 -21.21 14.93 1.84
N ALA A 110 -20.01 14.73 2.40
CA ALA A 110 -19.11 15.84 2.71
C ALA A 110 -18.56 16.50 1.42
N LEU A 111 -18.21 15.71 0.40
CA LEU A 111 -17.81 16.24 -0.90
C LEU A 111 -18.94 17.04 -1.56
N ARG A 112 -20.18 16.53 -1.51
CA ARG A 112 -21.36 17.26 -2.05
C ARG A 112 -21.56 18.61 -1.35
N LYS A 113 -21.45 18.66 -0.01
CA LYS A 113 -21.55 19.90 0.77
C LYS A 113 -20.48 20.93 0.41
N LEU A 114 -19.30 20.48 0.01
CA LEU A 114 -18.20 21.32 -0.47
C LEU A 114 -18.32 21.71 -1.95
N GLY A 115 -19.36 21.27 -2.68
CA GLY A 115 -19.50 21.49 -4.13
C GLY A 115 -18.53 20.64 -4.97
N LEU A 116 -17.92 19.60 -4.39
CA LEU A 116 -16.91 18.75 -5.01
C LEU A 116 -17.44 17.35 -5.39
N GLY A 117 -18.76 17.18 -5.41
CA GLY A 117 -19.39 15.98 -5.96
C GLY A 117 -19.12 15.86 -7.46
N TRP A 118 -19.02 14.62 -7.96
CA TRP A 118 -18.66 14.32 -9.35
C TRP A 118 -19.44 15.14 -10.40
N THR A 119 -20.76 15.18 -10.29
CA THR A 119 -21.62 15.89 -11.25
C THR A 119 -21.26 17.39 -11.37
N ALA A 120 -21.00 18.04 -10.22
CA ALA A 120 -20.62 19.46 -10.19
C ALA A 120 -19.21 19.67 -10.75
N LEU A 121 -18.26 18.82 -10.37
CA LEU A 121 -16.88 18.88 -10.85
C LEU A 121 -16.82 18.61 -12.36
N HIS A 122 -17.48 17.57 -12.86
CA HIS A 122 -17.45 17.21 -14.27
C HIS A 122 -18.08 18.28 -15.17
N LYS A 123 -19.15 18.91 -14.71
CA LYS A 123 -19.76 20.05 -15.43
C LYS A 123 -18.79 21.22 -15.57
N ARG A 124 -17.99 21.49 -14.52
CA ARG A 124 -17.06 22.63 -14.49
C ARG A 124 -15.69 22.31 -15.09
N TYR A 125 -15.24 21.07 -14.96
CA TYR A 125 -13.93 20.57 -15.42
C TYR A 125 -14.11 19.27 -16.19
N PRO A 126 -14.58 19.29 -17.44
CA PRO A 126 -14.93 18.07 -18.18
C PRO A 126 -13.75 17.10 -18.43
N HIS A 127 -12.51 17.59 -18.34
CA HIS A 127 -11.28 16.80 -18.51
C HIS A 127 -10.76 16.18 -17.19
N LEU A 128 -11.26 16.62 -16.04
CA LEU A 128 -10.78 16.18 -14.72
C LEU A 128 -11.21 14.75 -14.45
N CYS A 129 -10.24 13.91 -14.06
CA CYS A 129 -10.54 12.62 -13.46
C CYS A 129 -10.62 12.74 -11.94
N GLN A 130 -11.66 12.19 -11.32
CA GLN A 130 -11.80 12.17 -9.86
C GLN A 130 -11.65 10.74 -9.36
N ILE A 131 -10.71 10.52 -8.43
CA ILE A 131 -10.53 9.27 -7.71
C ILE A 131 -10.99 9.51 -6.28
N ALA A 132 -12.10 8.90 -5.91
CA ALA A 132 -12.71 9.01 -4.59
C ALA A 132 -12.35 7.77 -3.77
N ILE A 133 -11.45 7.93 -2.78
CA ILE A 133 -11.16 6.88 -1.80
C ILE A 133 -12.23 6.94 -0.73
N VAL A 134 -12.94 5.84 -0.52
CA VAL A 134 -14.04 5.71 0.43
C VAL A 134 -13.85 4.49 1.33
N GLY A 135 -14.55 4.42 2.45
CA GLY A 135 -14.47 3.29 3.36
C GLY A 135 -15.03 2.00 2.75
N ALA A 136 -16.26 2.08 2.24
CA ALA A 136 -16.98 0.98 1.61
C ALA A 136 -17.71 1.48 0.36
N PRO A 137 -18.12 0.61 -0.58
CA PRO A 137 -18.72 1.03 -1.84
C PRO A 137 -20.16 1.53 -1.70
N GLY A 138 -20.56 2.42 -2.61
CA GLY A 138 -21.94 2.88 -2.75
C GLY A 138 -22.45 3.63 -1.51
N GLU A 139 -23.66 3.32 -1.04
CA GLU A 139 -24.26 3.97 0.13
C GLU A 139 -23.48 3.71 1.41
N ALA A 140 -22.80 2.57 1.52
CA ALA A 140 -21.97 2.22 2.68
C ALA A 140 -20.73 3.14 2.82
N ALA A 141 -20.39 3.95 1.81
CA ALA A 141 -19.36 4.99 1.89
C ALA A 141 -19.64 6.07 2.96
N GLU A 142 -20.88 6.19 3.40
CA GLU A 142 -21.30 7.10 4.48
C GLU A 142 -21.11 6.51 5.88
N ILE A 143 -20.86 5.21 5.98
CA ILE A 143 -20.68 4.51 7.26
C ILE A 143 -19.27 4.79 7.79
N ALA A 144 -19.14 4.96 9.12
CA ALA A 144 -17.84 5.12 9.75
C ALA A 144 -17.08 3.79 9.74
N GLY A 145 -15.82 3.85 9.35
CA GLY A 145 -14.91 2.71 9.36
C GLY A 145 -13.46 3.15 9.23
N HIS A 146 -12.57 2.25 9.59
CA HIS A 146 -11.11 2.38 9.48
C HIS A 146 -10.52 1.05 9.08
N ASP A 147 -9.25 1.03 8.74
CA ASP A 147 -8.50 -0.16 8.31
C ASP A 147 -8.87 -1.42 9.10
N LEU A 148 -8.80 -1.37 10.43
CA LEU A 148 -9.07 -2.51 11.30
C LEU A 148 -10.48 -3.09 11.10
N THR A 149 -11.49 -2.24 10.91
CA THR A 149 -12.88 -2.70 10.71
C THR A 149 -13.05 -3.36 9.35
N TYR A 150 -12.41 -2.85 8.29
CA TYR A 150 -12.42 -3.46 6.97
C TYR A 150 -11.63 -4.77 6.95
N MET A 151 -10.52 -4.84 7.70
CA MET A 151 -9.76 -6.06 7.88
C MET A 151 -10.57 -7.14 8.61
N ALA A 152 -11.33 -6.75 9.64
CA ALA A 152 -12.21 -7.67 10.37
C ALA A 152 -13.34 -8.20 9.48
N GLU A 153 -13.99 -7.34 8.70
CA GLU A 153 -15.01 -7.69 7.73
C GLU A 153 -14.49 -8.67 6.67
N ALA A 154 -13.26 -8.45 6.18
CA ALA A 154 -12.58 -9.33 5.25
C ALA A 154 -12.06 -10.64 5.90
N GLY A 155 -12.25 -10.81 7.22
CA GLY A 155 -11.75 -11.97 7.97
C GLY A 155 -10.23 -12.01 8.10
N LEU A 156 -9.53 -10.89 7.97
CA LEU A 156 -8.07 -10.80 8.02
C LEU A 156 -7.51 -10.50 9.42
N THR A 157 -8.38 -10.39 10.43
CA THR A 157 -8.00 -10.34 11.84
C THR A 157 -7.99 -11.75 12.42
N GLN A 158 -7.10 -12.03 13.36
CA GLN A 158 -6.99 -13.32 14.03
C GLN A 158 -7.00 -13.11 15.55
N ASN A 159 -7.86 -13.84 16.24
CA ASN A 159 -7.97 -13.79 17.72
C ASN A 159 -8.10 -12.34 18.25
N LEU A 160 -7.32 -12.00 19.25
CA LEU A 160 -7.22 -10.67 19.85
C LEU A 160 -5.92 -9.94 19.43
N GLU A 161 -5.25 -10.42 18.36
CA GLU A 161 -4.01 -9.84 17.88
C GLU A 161 -4.29 -8.76 16.84
N MET A 162 -3.52 -7.67 16.93
CA MET A 162 -3.57 -6.61 15.92
C MET A 162 -2.87 -7.07 14.64
N PRO A 163 -3.41 -6.75 13.45
CA PRO A 163 -2.70 -6.96 12.21
C PRO A 163 -1.34 -6.23 12.22
N PRO A 164 -0.28 -6.82 11.61
CA PRO A 164 1.06 -6.23 11.67
C PRO A 164 1.20 -4.94 10.86
N THR A 165 0.21 -4.59 10.04
CA THR A 165 0.17 -3.37 9.23
C THR A 165 -1.26 -3.03 8.82
N LEU A 166 -1.45 -1.88 8.17
CA LEU A 166 -2.73 -1.36 7.69
C LEU A 166 -2.99 -1.85 6.26
N PHE A 167 -3.43 -3.10 6.10
CA PHE A 167 -3.57 -3.73 4.78
C PHE A 167 -4.69 -3.11 3.93
N ALA A 168 -5.83 -2.73 4.53
CA ALA A 168 -6.92 -2.10 3.79
C ALA A 168 -6.52 -0.72 3.26
N ASP A 169 -5.87 0.10 4.08
CA ASP A 169 -5.39 1.43 3.70
C ASP A 169 -4.31 1.35 2.61
N MET A 170 -3.32 0.47 2.78
CA MET A 170 -2.23 0.33 1.82
C MET A 170 -2.68 -0.36 0.53
N GLY A 171 -3.54 -1.36 0.61
CA GLY A 171 -4.21 -1.96 -0.55
C GLY A 171 -5.08 -0.94 -1.30
N GLY A 172 -5.83 -0.12 -0.56
CA GLY A 172 -6.59 0.99 -1.11
C GLY A 172 -5.73 2.05 -1.78
N ALA A 173 -4.56 2.37 -1.22
CA ALA A 173 -3.60 3.28 -1.85
C ALA A 173 -3.06 2.74 -3.19
N LEU A 174 -2.76 1.44 -3.26
CA LEU A 174 -2.38 0.77 -4.51
C LEU A 174 -3.52 0.85 -5.53
N ALA A 175 -4.73 0.45 -5.14
CA ALA A 175 -5.91 0.48 -6.00
C ALA A 175 -6.25 1.91 -6.47
N ALA A 176 -6.06 2.94 -5.62
CA ALA A 176 -6.28 4.33 -6.00
C ALA A 176 -5.25 4.83 -7.02
N SER A 177 -3.98 4.44 -6.89
CA SER A 177 -2.96 4.76 -7.90
C SER A 177 -3.24 4.06 -9.24
N GLU A 178 -3.67 2.81 -9.21
CA GLU A 178 -4.11 2.06 -10.41
C GLU A 178 -5.33 2.70 -11.06
N ALA A 179 -6.35 3.04 -10.26
CA ALA A 179 -7.56 3.73 -10.73
C ALA A 179 -7.22 5.08 -11.38
N ALA A 180 -6.25 5.83 -10.84
CA ALA A 180 -5.78 7.09 -11.43
C ALA A 180 -5.14 6.87 -12.81
N MET A 181 -4.27 5.89 -12.94
CA MET A 181 -3.64 5.52 -14.23
C MET A 181 -4.70 5.06 -15.24
N ALA A 182 -5.62 4.19 -14.84
CA ALA A 182 -6.71 3.73 -15.70
C ALA A 182 -7.63 4.89 -16.13
N ALA A 183 -7.90 5.85 -15.22
CA ALA A 183 -8.67 7.03 -15.55
C ALA A 183 -7.98 7.93 -16.59
N ILE A 184 -6.66 8.10 -16.47
CA ILE A 184 -5.84 8.86 -17.44
C ILE A 184 -5.88 8.18 -18.81
N ILE A 185 -5.67 6.85 -18.86
CA ILE A 185 -5.71 6.08 -20.11
C ILE A 185 -7.08 6.19 -20.77
N GLN A 186 -8.17 6.09 -20.00
CA GLN A 186 -9.52 6.26 -20.53
C GLN A 186 -9.72 7.68 -21.07
N ARG A 187 -9.25 8.71 -20.34
CA ARG A 187 -9.34 10.09 -20.78
C ARG A 187 -8.58 10.36 -22.09
N THR A 188 -7.40 9.78 -22.28
CA THR A 188 -6.66 9.91 -23.55
C THR A 188 -7.41 9.37 -24.75
N ARG A 189 -8.27 8.36 -24.53
CA ARG A 189 -9.12 7.76 -25.59
C ARG A 189 -10.42 8.54 -25.86
N THR A 190 -11.00 9.09 -24.79
CA THR A 190 -12.34 9.72 -24.85
C THR A 190 -12.33 11.23 -24.90
N GLY A 191 -11.21 11.88 -24.57
CA GLY A 191 -11.09 13.31 -24.35
C GLY A 191 -11.81 13.82 -23.10
N LYS A 192 -12.46 12.95 -22.32
CA LYS A 192 -13.30 13.30 -21.17
C LYS A 192 -12.76 12.70 -19.89
N GLY A 193 -12.82 13.45 -18.80
CA GLY A 193 -12.57 12.97 -17.46
C GLY A 193 -13.59 11.91 -17.03
N ASN A 194 -13.28 11.20 -15.97
CA ASN A 194 -14.14 10.16 -15.41
C ASN A 194 -14.03 10.11 -13.89
N HIS A 195 -14.97 9.45 -13.26
CA HIS A 195 -15.01 9.20 -11.81
C HIS A 195 -14.74 7.74 -11.52
N ARG A 196 -13.90 7.50 -10.51
CA ARG A 196 -13.65 6.16 -9.98
C ARG A 196 -13.71 6.20 -8.48
N GLU A 197 -14.50 5.31 -7.91
CA GLU A 197 -14.57 5.05 -6.49
C GLU A 197 -13.63 3.90 -6.15
N VAL A 198 -12.85 4.06 -5.09
CA VAL A 198 -11.94 3.04 -4.55
C VAL A 198 -12.28 2.83 -3.08
N ALA A 199 -12.89 1.69 -2.78
CA ALA A 199 -13.30 1.35 -1.42
C ALA A 199 -12.21 0.55 -0.69
N LEU A 200 -11.86 1.00 0.52
CA LEU A 200 -10.85 0.34 1.35
C LEU A 200 -11.28 -1.08 1.77
N SER A 201 -12.58 -1.27 2.06
CA SER A 201 -13.15 -2.60 2.35
C SER A 201 -13.00 -3.55 1.16
N THR A 202 -13.19 -3.07 -0.08
CA THR A 202 -12.98 -3.87 -1.29
C THR A 202 -11.51 -4.25 -1.46
N ALA A 203 -10.59 -3.33 -1.14
CA ALA A 203 -9.16 -3.63 -1.15
C ALA A 203 -8.80 -4.71 -0.11
N ALA A 204 -9.37 -4.63 1.10
CA ALA A 204 -9.18 -5.67 2.13
C ALA A 204 -9.72 -7.03 1.67
N LEU A 205 -10.92 -7.07 1.08
CA LEU A 205 -11.51 -8.30 0.51
C LEU A 205 -10.62 -8.90 -0.59
N PHE A 206 -10.07 -8.07 -1.49
CA PHE A 206 -9.15 -8.54 -2.53
C PHE A 206 -7.89 -9.19 -1.93
N LEU A 207 -7.28 -8.55 -0.93
CA LEU A 207 -6.13 -9.12 -0.22
C LEU A 207 -6.49 -10.38 0.57
N GLY A 208 -7.75 -10.54 0.97
CA GLY A 208 -8.29 -11.71 1.65
C GLY A 208 -8.62 -12.90 0.74
N LEU A 209 -8.58 -12.76 -0.59
CA LEU A 209 -8.92 -13.84 -1.52
C LEU A 209 -8.16 -15.15 -1.27
N PRO A 210 -6.84 -15.17 -1.01
CA PRO A 210 -6.14 -16.41 -0.71
C PRO A 210 -6.71 -17.16 0.52
N LYS A 211 -7.21 -16.41 1.52
CA LYS A 211 -7.89 -16.99 2.68
C LYS A 211 -9.26 -17.54 2.32
N SER A 212 -10.06 -16.79 1.55
CA SER A 212 -11.39 -17.23 1.12
C SER A 212 -11.35 -18.49 0.25
N TRP A 213 -10.26 -18.67 -0.50
CA TRP A 213 -9.99 -19.89 -1.27
C TRP A 213 -9.46 -21.06 -0.42
N GLY A 214 -9.28 -20.86 0.89
CA GLY A 214 -8.71 -21.86 1.79
C GLY A 214 -7.20 -22.07 1.65
N LEU A 215 -6.53 -21.31 0.77
CA LEU A 215 -5.10 -21.46 0.48
C LEU A 215 -4.23 -21.25 1.73
N THR A 216 -4.59 -20.24 2.57
CA THR A 216 -3.90 -19.90 3.82
C THR A 216 -4.59 -20.47 5.07
N SER A 217 -5.60 -21.38 4.91
CA SER A 217 -6.19 -22.10 6.04
C SER A 217 -5.13 -23.03 6.69
N PRO A 218 -5.29 -23.46 7.95
CA PRO A 218 -4.35 -24.37 8.60
C PRO A 218 -4.11 -25.67 7.83
N GLN A 219 -5.08 -26.12 7.03
CA GLN A 219 -5.00 -27.28 6.13
C GLN A 219 -4.51 -26.93 4.71
N GLY A 220 -4.44 -25.64 4.38
CA GLY A 220 -3.94 -25.13 3.11
C GLY A 220 -2.43 -25.31 2.97
N VAL A 221 -1.96 -25.46 1.74
CA VAL A 221 -0.52 -25.67 1.46
C VAL A 221 0.34 -24.54 2.02
N VAL A 222 -0.04 -23.29 1.80
CA VAL A 222 0.65 -22.11 2.32
C VAL A 222 0.09 -21.62 3.67
N GLY A 223 -0.84 -22.34 4.26
CA GLY A 223 -1.37 -22.11 5.60
C GLY A 223 -0.61 -22.87 6.70
N GLY A 224 0.44 -23.61 6.32
CA GLY A 224 1.29 -24.35 7.23
C GLY A 224 1.03 -25.85 7.31
N ALA A 225 0.14 -26.42 6.46
CA ALA A 225 -0.01 -27.87 6.34
C ALA A 225 1.25 -28.51 5.74
N HIS A 226 1.90 -27.84 4.79
CA HIS A 226 3.14 -28.31 4.17
C HIS A 226 4.34 -27.97 5.07
N ALA A 227 5.11 -28.98 5.50
CA ALA A 227 6.25 -28.79 6.39
C ALA A 227 7.37 -27.92 5.76
N GLY A 228 7.52 -27.90 4.45
CA GLY A 228 8.44 -27.04 3.72
C GLY A 228 7.94 -25.59 3.55
N TYR A 229 6.75 -25.24 4.05
CA TYR A 229 6.23 -23.87 4.01
C TYR A 229 5.73 -23.46 5.40
N ARG A 230 6.69 -23.04 6.25
CA ARG A 230 6.42 -22.72 7.66
C ARG A 230 7.48 -21.81 8.25
N ILE A 231 7.16 -21.27 9.42
CA ILE A 231 8.14 -20.61 10.29
C ILE A 231 8.53 -21.62 11.40
N TYR A 232 9.84 -21.81 11.59
CA TYR A 232 10.42 -22.66 12.63
C TYR A 232 11.27 -21.83 13.58
N ALA A 233 11.35 -22.28 14.85
CA ALA A 233 12.33 -21.74 15.78
C ALA A 233 13.73 -22.26 15.40
N CYS A 234 14.76 -21.45 15.57
CA CYS A 234 16.17 -21.82 15.55
C CYS A 234 16.83 -21.38 16.85
N GLN A 235 18.14 -21.61 17.02
CA GLN A 235 18.80 -21.37 18.31
C GLN A 235 18.73 -19.91 18.78
N ASP A 236 18.82 -18.96 17.86
CA ASP A 236 18.92 -17.53 18.13
C ASP A 236 17.87 -16.69 17.39
N GLY A 237 16.71 -17.29 17.08
CA GLY A 237 15.64 -16.63 16.38
C GLY A 237 14.66 -17.57 15.70
N ARG A 238 14.25 -17.23 14.51
CA ARG A 238 13.27 -17.97 13.68
C ARG A 238 13.76 -18.06 12.25
N VAL A 239 13.22 -19.00 11.49
CA VAL A 239 13.46 -19.13 10.06
C VAL A 239 12.14 -19.34 9.32
N ALA A 240 11.89 -18.52 8.32
CA ALA A 240 10.81 -18.71 7.36
C ALA A 240 11.31 -19.61 6.22
N VAL A 241 10.55 -20.67 5.94
CA VAL A 241 10.87 -21.68 4.94
C VAL A 241 9.78 -21.69 3.88
N ALA A 242 10.16 -21.64 2.60
CA ALA A 242 9.23 -21.61 1.46
C ALA A 242 9.60 -22.66 0.38
N ALA A 243 10.05 -23.84 0.77
CA ALA A 243 10.45 -24.94 -0.11
C ALA A 243 9.22 -25.76 -0.55
N LEU A 244 8.40 -25.21 -1.44
CA LEU A 244 7.18 -25.84 -1.99
C LEU A 244 7.44 -26.63 -3.25
N GLU A 245 8.27 -26.09 -4.15
CA GLU A 245 8.59 -26.71 -5.42
C GLU A 245 9.36 -28.01 -5.20
N PRO A 246 9.13 -29.08 -5.99
CA PRO A 246 9.74 -30.39 -5.76
C PRO A 246 11.26 -30.35 -5.61
N HIS A 247 11.96 -29.51 -6.36
CA HIS A 247 13.41 -29.41 -6.30
C HIS A 247 13.89 -28.73 -5.01
N PHE A 248 13.19 -27.69 -4.52
CA PHE A 248 13.50 -27.06 -3.22
C PHE A 248 13.15 -27.97 -2.05
N ALA A 249 12.02 -28.67 -2.14
CA ALA A 249 11.61 -29.65 -1.16
C ALA A 249 12.66 -30.79 -1.05
N GLN A 250 13.15 -31.30 -2.17
CA GLN A 250 14.20 -32.32 -2.19
C GLN A 250 15.50 -31.81 -1.57
N ARG A 251 16.00 -30.64 -1.97
CA ARG A 251 17.20 -30.02 -1.37
C ARG A 251 17.07 -29.84 0.15
N LEU A 252 15.88 -29.39 0.60
CA LEU A 252 15.62 -29.25 2.04
C LEU A 252 15.68 -30.61 2.75
N ALA A 253 15.12 -31.65 2.14
CA ALA A 253 15.18 -33.01 2.68
C ALA A 253 16.65 -33.52 2.78
N ASP A 254 17.45 -33.28 1.74
CA ASP A 254 18.85 -33.69 1.66
C ASP A 254 19.69 -33.01 2.76
N VAL A 255 19.55 -31.70 2.90
CA VAL A 255 20.26 -30.90 3.92
C VAL A 255 19.84 -31.32 5.34
N ALA A 256 18.55 -31.59 5.53
CA ALA A 256 18.04 -32.09 6.82
C ALA A 256 18.27 -33.59 7.05
N ALA A 257 18.98 -34.28 6.15
CA ALA A 257 19.23 -35.71 6.17
C ALA A 257 17.93 -36.55 6.28
N ILE A 258 16.87 -36.10 5.61
CA ILE A 258 15.57 -36.76 5.59
C ILE A 258 15.49 -37.63 4.33
N LYS A 259 15.61 -38.94 4.51
CA LYS A 259 15.50 -39.90 3.41
C LYS A 259 14.05 -40.21 3.07
N ALA A 260 13.78 -40.38 1.77
CA ALA A 260 12.51 -40.91 1.30
C ALA A 260 12.29 -42.35 1.85
N PRO A 261 11.03 -42.77 2.00
CA PRO A 261 10.74 -44.17 2.34
C PRO A 261 11.20 -45.06 1.18
N LYS A 262 11.35 -46.37 1.47
CA LYS A 262 11.76 -47.35 0.44
C LYS A 262 10.81 -47.39 -0.76
N GLU A 263 9.54 -47.13 -0.51
CA GLU A 263 8.51 -47.04 -1.52
C GLU A 263 7.75 -45.72 -1.32
N GLY A 264 7.58 -44.94 -2.40
CA GLY A 264 6.82 -43.69 -2.42
C GLY A 264 7.66 -42.42 -2.24
N ALA A 265 6.99 -41.27 -2.34
CA ALA A 265 7.57 -39.96 -2.16
C ALA A 265 7.48 -39.48 -0.69
N LEU A 266 8.23 -38.42 -0.36
CA LEU A 266 8.12 -37.76 0.94
C LEU A 266 6.75 -37.10 1.09
N ASP A 267 6.03 -37.45 2.16
CA ASP A 267 4.78 -36.75 2.50
C ASP A 267 5.10 -35.52 3.36
N TRP A 268 5.08 -34.37 2.71
CA TRP A 268 5.35 -33.08 3.34
C TRP A 268 4.24 -32.59 4.29
N ARG A 269 3.09 -33.26 4.30
CA ARG A 269 1.99 -32.98 5.24
C ARG A 269 2.04 -33.89 6.48
N ALA A 270 2.83 -34.95 6.44
CA ALA A 270 2.95 -35.88 7.57
C ALA A 270 3.47 -35.18 8.83
N PRO A 271 2.90 -35.45 10.02
CA PRO A 271 3.38 -34.91 11.29
C PRO A 271 4.84 -35.21 11.57
N ILE A 272 5.32 -36.39 11.13
CA ILE A 272 6.72 -36.80 11.29
C ILE A 272 7.66 -35.88 10.50
N MET A 273 7.28 -35.42 9.31
CA MET A 273 8.07 -34.48 8.52
C MET A 273 8.26 -33.18 9.27
N ARG A 274 7.16 -32.62 9.76
CA ARG A 274 7.19 -31.40 10.59
C ARG A 274 8.11 -31.58 11.81
N LYS A 275 8.00 -32.70 12.52
CA LYS A 275 8.85 -33.02 13.71
C LYS A 275 10.34 -33.07 13.35
N ARG A 276 10.70 -33.70 12.22
CA ARG A 276 12.08 -33.76 11.74
C ARG A 276 12.65 -32.40 11.42
N LEU A 277 11.90 -31.57 10.66
CA LEU A 277 12.33 -30.21 10.33
C LEU A 277 12.41 -29.31 11.57
N THR A 278 11.45 -29.42 12.50
CA THR A 278 11.54 -28.69 13.79
C THR A 278 12.86 -29.01 14.51
N ARG A 279 13.25 -30.30 14.58
CA ARG A 279 14.52 -30.70 15.21
C ARG A 279 15.73 -30.18 14.44
N PHE A 280 15.70 -30.25 13.12
CA PHE A 280 16.77 -29.75 12.26
C PHE A 280 17.01 -28.24 12.50
N PHE A 281 15.97 -27.41 12.36
CA PHE A 281 16.10 -25.97 12.53
C PHE A 281 16.48 -25.56 13.95
N ALA A 282 15.95 -26.22 14.98
CA ALA A 282 16.30 -25.96 16.37
C ALA A 282 17.78 -26.26 16.69
N GLY A 283 18.46 -27.08 15.89
CA GLY A 283 19.88 -27.39 16.02
C GLY A 283 20.82 -26.38 15.38
N HIS A 284 20.32 -25.35 14.73
CA HIS A 284 21.13 -24.40 13.95
C HIS A 284 20.93 -22.96 14.40
N THR A 285 21.97 -22.13 14.28
CA THR A 285 21.88 -20.67 14.40
C THR A 285 21.40 -20.06 13.10
N ARG A 286 20.92 -18.80 13.15
CA ARG A 286 20.55 -18.03 11.95
C ARG A 286 21.71 -17.97 10.96
N ALA A 287 22.91 -17.63 11.40
CA ALA A 287 24.09 -17.55 10.54
C ALA A 287 24.39 -18.89 9.85
N SER A 288 24.24 -20.02 10.55
CA SER A 288 24.39 -21.34 9.95
C SER A 288 23.32 -21.62 8.90
N LEU A 289 22.06 -21.24 9.18
CA LEU A 289 20.93 -21.42 8.24
C LEU A 289 21.07 -20.54 6.99
N ASP A 290 21.55 -19.31 7.14
CA ASP A 290 21.83 -18.41 6.00
C ASP A 290 22.92 -18.99 5.09
N ALA A 291 24.00 -19.56 5.68
CA ALA A 291 25.05 -20.25 4.93
C ALA A 291 24.53 -21.51 4.21
N ILE A 292 23.71 -22.31 4.88
CA ILE A 292 23.06 -23.49 4.30
C ILE A 292 22.15 -23.07 3.13
N ALA A 293 21.34 -22.03 3.31
CA ALA A 293 20.44 -21.52 2.26
C ALA A 293 21.23 -21.10 1.02
N ALA A 294 22.29 -20.33 1.21
CA ALA A 294 23.14 -19.85 0.11
C ALA A 294 23.84 -20.98 -0.64
N SER A 295 24.39 -21.97 0.11
CA SER A 295 25.14 -23.10 -0.48
C SER A 295 24.26 -24.10 -1.23
N ASN A 296 22.97 -24.19 -0.88
CA ASN A 296 22.05 -25.20 -1.43
C ASN A 296 20.90 -24.59 -2.24
N ASP A 297 20.93 -23.26 -2.48
CA ASP A 297 19.86 -22.53 -3.20
C ASP A 297 18.49 -22.88 -2.60
N LEU A 298 18.34 -22.64 -1.28
CA LEU A 298 17.11 -22.91 -0.54
C LEU A 298 16.38 -21.61 -0.22
N PRO A 299 15.06 -21.54 -0.43
CA PRO A 299 14.25 -20.37 -0.10
C PRO A 299 13.99 -20.33 1.42
N LEU A 300 15.00 -19.91 2.16
CA LEU A 300 14.98 -19.66 3.61
C LEU A 300 15.27 -18.19 3.89
N HIS A 301 14.66 -17.66 4.94
CA HIS A 301 14.99 -16.33 5.47
C HIS A 301 14.97 -16.36 6.98
N THR A 302 16.08 -15.97 7.61
CA THR A 302 16.20 -15.95 9.06
C THR A 302 15.73 -14.62 9.65
N LEU A 303 15.15 -14.69 10.86
CA LEU A 303 14.60 -13.53 11.57
C LEU A 303 15.11 -13.56 13.02
N ALA A 304 15.47 -12.39 13.56
CA ALA A 304 15.66 -12.21 14.99
C ALA A 304 14.35 -12.41 15.76
N ASN A 305 14.44 -12.63 17.06
CA ASN A 305 13.26 -12.69 17.93
C ASN A 305 12.62 -11.30 18.08
#